data_d852453142d985378af8bbeeaa490f83
#
_entry.id   d852453142d985378af8bbeeaa490f83
#
_cell.length_a   1.000
_cell.length_b   1.000
_cell.length_c   1.000
_cell.angle_alpha   90.00
_cell.angle_beta   90.00
_cell.angle_gamma   90.00
#
_symmetry.space_group_name_H-M   'P 1'
#
loop_
_entity.id
_entity.type
_entity.pdbx_description
1 polymer ?
#
loop_
_entity_poly.entity_id
_entity_poly.type
_entity_poly.pdbx_seq_one_letter_code
_entity_poly.pdbx_strand_id
1 'polypeptide(L)'
;MAGLLSCIGITAQAQDTKVEEPKGKAILQVFTNLHTGFGADNDDRGFELDRSYLGYEHNFGKGLSVKGVVDIGKSSKVDDYHRIVYIKNAMVSWKKNKLTLNGGLISTTQFNFQEKFWGYRYIMKSFQDQYKFGSSADLGLSASYKFADWISADAIIVNGEGYKNIQVNDGFNYGLGVTLTPVKGFQIRLYGGLNEAAEDGKKNIVNMAAFMGYKTEKFTVGAEYNHMWNAS
;
A
#
# COMPACT_ATOMS: atom_id res chain seq x y z
N MET A 1 -1.31 28.76 1.92
CA MET A 1 0.01 28.89 2.55
C MET A 1 0.29 27.63 3.36
N ALA A 2 1.43 27.00 3.12
CA ALA A 2 1.73 25.68 3.67
C ALA A 2 2.13 25.78 5.14
N GLY A 3 1.39 25.11 6.03
CA GLY A 3 1.81 24.87 7.40
C GLY A 3 2.86 23.75 7.42
N LEU A 4 3.93 23.92 8.19
CA LEU A 4 4.93 22.86 8.39
C LEU A 4 4.31 21.73 9.21
N LEU A 5 3.98 20.61 8.56
CA LEU A 5 3.65 19.36 9.25
C LEU A 5 4.96 18.70 9.68
N SER A 6 5.21 18.60 10.97
CA SER A 6 6.26 17.75 11.52
C SER A 6 5.62 16.39 11.88
N CYS A 7 5.80 15.39 11.03
CA CYS A 7 5.38 14.03 11.32
C CYS A 7 6.57 13.24 11.87
N ILE A 8 6.46 12.76 13.11
CA ILE A 8 7.46 11.87 13.71
C ILE A 8 6.93 10.44 13.54
N GLY A 9 7.53 9.71 12.60
CA GLY A 9 7.30 8.27 12.46
C GLY A 9 8.29 7.51 13.34
N ILE A 10 7.82 6.89 14.42
CA ILE A 10 8.64 5.98 15.22
C ILE A 10 8.47 4.58 14.66
N THR A 11 9.48 4.09 13.94
CA THR A 11 9.61 2.67 13.60
C THR A 11 10.50 2.03 14.66
N ALA A 12 9.92 1.27 15.58
CA ALA A 12 10.70 0.42 16.47
C ALA A 12 11.21 -0.79 15.67
N GLN A 13 12.49 -0.80 15.32
CA GLN A 13 13.20 -1.98 14.88
C GLN A 13 13.85 -2.62 16.11
N ALA A 14 13.46 -3.85 16.41
CA ALA A 14 14.17 -4.66 17.41
C ALA A 14 15.56 -5.02 16.86
N GLN A 15 16.60 -4.70 17.62
CA GLN A 15 17.98 -5.07 17.29
C GLN A 15 18.19 -6.58 17.41
N ASP A 16 18.81 -7.15 16.39
CA ASP A 16 19.21 -8.56 16.31
C ASP A 16 20.27 -8.92 17.37
N THR A 17 19.85 -9.66 18.37
CA THR A 17 20.73 -10.65 19.02
C THR A 17 20.44 -11.99 18.37
N LYS A 18 21.49 -12.77 18.01
CA LYS A 18 21.39 -14.12 17.43
C LYS A 18 20.62 -15.07 18.36
N VAL A 19 19.30 -14.98 18.32
CA VAL A 19 18.35 -15.95 18.81
C VAL A 19 17.67 -16.49 17.55
N GLU A 20 17.34 -17.79 17.50
CA GLU A 20 16.56 -18.39 16.41
C GLU A 20 15.53 -17.42 15.88
N GLU A 21 15.52 -17.17 14.56
CA GLU A 21 14.62 -16.18 13.93
C GLU A 21 13.19 -16.35 14.48
N PRO A 22 12.61 -15.32 15.08
CA PRO A 22 11.27 -15.45 15.63
C PRO A 22 10.32 -15.86 14.50
N LYS A 23 9.60 -16.98 14.68
CA LYS A 23 8.62 -17.49 13.73
C LYS A 23 7.49 -16.51 13.49
N GLY A 24 7.41 -15.45 14.27
CA GLY A 24 6.38 -14.42 14.17
C GLY A 24 6.92 -13.01 14.37
N LYS A 25 6.24 -12.03 13.76
CA LYS A 25 6.56 -10.61 13.83
C LYS A 25 5.31 -9.81 14.18
N ALA A 26 5.36 -9.06 15.29
CA ALA A 26 4.34 -8.07 15.60
C ALA A 26 4.46 -6.86 14.63
N ILE A 27 3.34 -6.33 14.22
CA ILE A 27 3.23 -5.14 13.36
C ILE A 27 2.56 -4.05 14.20
N LEU A 28 3.28 -2.96 14.43
CA LEU A 28 2.76 -1.76 15.06
C LEU A 28 3.27 -0.56 14.27
N GLN A 29 2.36 0.24 13.75
CA GLN A 29 2.68 1.49 13.08
C GLN A 29 1.67 2.53 13.52
N VAL A 30 2.14 3.65 14.05
CA VAL A 30 1.32 4.74 14.56
C VAL A 30 1.63 6.00 13.77
N PHE A 31 0.59 6.67 13.29
CA PHE A 31 0.68 7.93 12.57
C PHE A 31 0.10 9.02 13.47
N THR A 32 0.97 9.88 13.94
CA THR A 32 0.61 11.05 14.76
C THR A 32 1.20 12.29 14.13
N ASN A 33 0.56 13.41 14.35
CA ASN A 33 1.09 14.72 13.96
C ASN A 33 0.94 15.73 15.09
N LEU A 34 1.73 16.78 15.03
CA LEU A 34 1.53 18.03 15.72
C LEU A 34 1.32 19.09 14.65
N HIS A 35 0.18 19.75 14.65
CA HIS A 35 -0.15 20.78 13.69
C HIS A 35 -0.44 22.12 14.40
N THR A 36 -0.22 23.20 13.69
CA THR A 36 -0.62 24.54 14.07
C THR A 36 -1.01 25.33 12.84
N GLY A 37 -2.13 25.99 12.90
CA GLY A 37 -2.56 26.96 11.91
C GLY A 37 -1.80 28.28 12.03
N PHE A 38 -1.76 29.02 10.95
CA PHE A 38 -1.19 30.39 10.90
C PHE A 38 -2.19 31.29 10.19
N GLY A 39 -2.43 32.44 10.78
CA GLY A 39 -3.32 33.48 10.25
C GLY A 39 -4.46 33.83 11.21
N ALA A 40 -5.15 34.94 10.96
CA ALA A 40 -6.16 35.49 11.85
C ALA A 40 -7.41 34.57 11.99
N ASP A 41 -7.67 33.71 11.00
CA ASP A 41 -8.85 32.84 10.96
C ASP A 41 -8.50 31.35 11.03
N ASN A 42 -7.26 31.01 11.43
CA ASN A 42 -6.82 29.62 11.52
C ASN A 42 -5.95 29.42 12.75
N ASP A 43 -6.59 29.15 13.87
CA ASP A 43 -6.02 28.86 15.18
C ASP A 43 -6.04 27.35 15.51
N ASP A 44 -6.32 26.49 14.53
CA ASP A 44 -6.30 25.05 14.68
C ASP A 44 -4.90 24.56 15.06
N ARG A 45 -4.80 23.94 16.24
CA ARG A 45 -3.54 23.42 16.76
C ARG A 45 -3.77 22.23 17.67
N GLY A 46 -2.89 21.25 17.59
CA GLY A 46 -3.02 20.09 18.48
C GLY A 46 -2.12 18.93 18.11
N PHE A 47 -2.15 17.95 18.99
CA PHE A 47 -1.65 16.60 18.69
C PHE A 47 -2.80 15.78 18.11
N GLU A 48 -2.54 15.07 17.05
CA GLU A 48 -3.53 14.21 16.40
C GLU A 48 -3.00 12.80 16.21
N LEU A 49 -3.87 11.82 16.44
CA LEU A 49 -3.70 10.41 16.05
C LEU A 49 -4.50 10.16 14.77
N ASP A 50 -3.81 10.18 13.62
CA ASP A 50 -4.46 9.96 12.33
C ASP A 50 -4.86 8.52 12.13
N ARG A 51 -3.94 7.60 12.43
CA ARG A 51 -4.07 6.18 12.07
C ARG A 51 -3.15 5.30 12.90
N SER A 52 -3.54 4.05 13.08
CA SER A 52 -2.66 3.00 13.61
C SER A 52 -2.86 1.69 12.86
N TYR A 53 -1.77 0.98 12.58
CA TYR A 53 -1.80 -0.40 12.13
C TYR A 53 -1.35 -1.30 13.26
N LEU A 54 -2.16 -2.32 13.56
CA LEU A 54 -1.85 -3.38 14.51
C LEU A 54 -1.96 -4.71 13.79
N GLY A 55 -0.99 -5.60 13.99
CA GLY A 55 -1.07 -6.88 13.33
C GLY A 55 0.01 -7.85 13.73
N TYR A 56 -0.04 -9.00 13.09
CA TYR A 56 0.91 -10.08 13.29
C TYR A 56 1.15 -10.83 12.00
N GLU A 57 2.38 -11.22 11.78
CA GLU A 57 2.80 -12.10 10.69
C GLU A 57 3.48 -13.32 11.27
N HIS A 58 3.10 -14.51 10.83
CA HIS A 58 3.71 -15.77 11.25
C HIS A 58 4.23 -16.55 10.06
N ASN A 59 5.47 -17.00 10.16
CA ASN A 59 6.13 -17.86 9.17
C ASN A 59 6.14 -19.30 9.69
N PHE A 60 5.47 -20.19 8.97
CA PHE A 60 5.40 -21.63 9.28
C PHE A 60 6.61 -22.43 8.74
N GLY A 61 7.53 -21.77 8.05
CA GLY A 61 8.58 -22.45 7.29
C GLY A 61 8.11 -22.94 5.92
N LYS A 62 9.04 -23.51 5.15
CA LYS A 62 8.79 -24.01 3.77
C LYS A 62 8.12 -22.98 2.84
N GLY A 63 8.33 -21.69 3.14
CA GLY A 63 7.79 -20.57 2.38
C GLY A 63 6.34 -20.19 2.69
N LEU A 64 5.68 -20.86 3.62
CA LEU A 64 4.29 -20.56 4.01
C LEU A 64 4.27 -19.53 5.15
N SER A 65 3.52 -18.45 4.98
CA SER A 65 3.27 -17.46 6.03
C SER A 65 1.82 -16.97 6.01
N VAL A 66 1.37 -16.45 7.15
CA VAL A 66 0.09 -15.78 7.29
C VAL A 66 0.31 -14.39 7.87
N LYS A 67 -0.56 -13.44 7.50
CA LYS A 67 -0.49 -12.07 8.00
C LYS A 67 -1.89 -11.54 8.26
N GLY A 68 -2.10 -11.01 9.47
CA GLY A 68 -3.28 -10.27 9.86
C GLY A 68 -2.91 -8.85 10.29
N VAL A 69 -3.60 -7.83 9.74
CA VAL A 69 -3.39 -6.42 10.10
C VAL A 69 -4.74 -5.73 10.15
N VAL A 70 -4.98 -4.97 11.22
CA VAL A 70 -6.09 -4.03 11.32
C VAL A 70 -5.60 -2.60 11.12
N ASP A 71 -6.44 -1.79 10.47
CA ASP A 71 -6.27 -0.36 10.24
C ASP A 71 -7.28 0.39 11.11
N ILE A 72 -6.79 1.13 12.07
CA ILE A 72 -7.57 1.96 12.99
C ILE A 72 -7.40 3.41 12.54
N GLY A 73 -8.44 4.05 12.04
CA GLY A 73 -8.33 5.40 11.48
C GLY A 73 -9.64 6.16 11.40
N LYS A 74 -9.55 7.38 10.91
CA LYS A 74 -10.72 8.23 10.63
C LYS A 74 -11.59 7.60 9.55
N SER A 75 -12.88 7.88 9.63
CA SER A 75 -13.86 7.47 8.62
C SER A 75 -14.94 8.51 8.48
N SER A 76 -15.36 8.79 7.26
CA SER A 76 -16.53 9.64 6.97
C SER A 76 -17.87 9.06 7.43
N LYS A 77 -17.88 7.81 7.93
CA LYS A 77 -19.08 7.14 8.46
C LYS A 77 -19.37 7.48 9.93
N VAL A 78 -18.42 8.12 10.61
CA VAL A 78 -18.52 8.57 12.01
C VAL A 78 -17.92 9.96 12.11
N ASP A 79 -18.13 10.62 13.27
CA ASP A 79 -17.52 11.92 13.54
C ASP A 79 -16.00 11.86 13.67
N ASP A 80 -15.35 13.01 13.71
CA ASP A 80 -13.89 13.12 13.76
C ASP A 80 -13.28 12.67 15.09
N TYR A 81 -14.09 12.49 16.14
CA TYR A 81 -13.63 12.04 17.45
C TYR A 81 -13.46 10.52 17.54
N HIS A 82 -14.20 9.78 16.69
CA HIS A 82 -14.16 8.32 16.68
C HIS A 82 -13.18 7.76 15.66
N ARG A 83 -12.69 6.56 15.91
CA ARG A 83 -11.86 5.78 14.99
C ARG A 83 -12.56 4.46 14.67
N ILE A 84 -12.58 4.08 13.41
CA ILE A 84 -13.11 2.80 12.95
C ILE A 84 -11.95 1.85 12.73
N VAL A 85 -12.20 0.57 13.02
CA VAL A 85 -11.29 -0.53 12.76
C VAL A 85 -11.69 -1.24 11.48
N TYR A 86 -10.78 -1.33 10.52
CA TYR A 86 -10.94 -2.13 9.31
C TYR A 86 -9.93 -3.28 9.32
N ILE A 87 -10.29 -4.43 8.77
CA ILE A 87 -9.33 -5.48 8.46
C ILE A 87 -8.57 -5.03 7.20
N LYS A 88 -7.29 -4.70 7.35
CA LYS A 88 -6.46 -4.25 6.21
C LYS A 88 -5.83 -5.41 5.46
N ASN A 89 -5.34 -6.41 6.19
CA ASN A 89 -4.83 -7.65 5.60
C ASN A 89 -5.29 -8.84 6.43
N ALA A 90 -5.72 -9.89 5.75
CA ALA A 90 -5.96 -11.23 6.28
C ALA A 90 -5.58 -12.20 5.15
N MET A 91 -4.30 -12.57 5.10
CA MET A 91 -3.73 -13.22 3.92
C MET A 91 -2.84 -14.39 4.26
N VAL A 92 -2.78 -15.33 3.33
CA VAL A 92 -1.81 -16.40 3.26
C VAL A 92 -0.83 -16.08 2.12
N SER A 93 0.45 -16.29 2.36
CA SER A 93 1.51 -16.17 1.35
C SER A 93 2.30 -17.45 1.27
N TRP A 94 2.58 -17.89 0.05
CA TRP A 94 3.46 -19.02 -0.20
C TRP A 94 4.55 -18.63 -1.18
N LYS A 95 5.80 -18.82 -0.73
CA LYS A 95 6.99 -18.50 -1.51
C LYS A 95 7.81 -19.75 -1.76
N LYS A 96 8.07 -20.05 -3.03
CA LYS A 96 8.96 -21.13 -3.43
C LYS A 96 9.90 -20.66 -4.54
N ASN A 97 11.20 -20.72 -4.27
CA ASN A 97 12.23 -20.21 -5.18
C ASN A 97 11.96 -18.74 -5.57
N LYS A 98 11.64 -18.52 -6.84
CA LYS A 98 11.40 -17.20 -7.44
C LYS A 98 9.92 -16.82 -7.53
N LEU A 99 9.01 -17.73 -7.15
CA LEU A 99 7.56 -17.54 -7.19
C LEU A 99 7.04 -17.17 -5.80
N THR A 100 6.16 -16.18 -5.73
CA THR A 100 5.35 -15.86 -4.55
C THR A 100 3.90 -15.82 -4.95
N LEU A 101 3.04 -16.52 -4.20
CA LEU A 101 1.58 -16.50 -4.34
C LEU A 101 0.97 -15.95 -3.07
N ASN A 102 -0.04 -15.09 -3.20
CA ASN A 102 -0.79 -14.57 -2.07
C ASN A 102 -2.28 -14.77 -2.32
N GLY A 103 -3.03 -15.04 -1.24
CA GLY A 103 -4.48 -15.17 -1.28
C GLY A 103 -5.13 -14.64 -0.01
N GLY A 104 -6.37 -14.15 -0.12
CA GLY A 104 -7.13 -13.51 0.93
C GLY A 104 -7.21 -12.00 0.78
N LEU A 105 -7.31 -11.26 1.87
CA LEU A 105 -7.28 -9.80 1.86
C LEU A 105 -5.82 -9.34 1.76
N ILE A 106 -5.35 -9.23 0.51
CA ILE A 106 -3.94 -9.03 0.16
C ILE A 106 -3.61 -7.55 -0.05
N SER A 107 -2.32 -7.22 0.02
CA SER A 107 -1.84 -5.92 -0.45
C SER A 107 -1.85 -5.90 -1.98
N THR A 108 -2.38 -4.83 -2.57
CA THR A 108 -2.40 -4.67 -4.03
C THR A 108 -1.01 -4.38 -4.60
N THR A 109 -0.79 -4.73 -5.86
CA THR A 109 0.50 -4.53 -6.54
C THR A 109 0.56 -3.22 -7.32
N GLN A 110 -0.54 -2.50 -7.44
CA GLN A 110 -0.72 -1.33 -8.28
C GLN A 110 0.27 -0.20 -7.95
N PHE A 111 0.24 0.34 -6.73
CA PHE A 111 1.07 1.47 -6.32
C PHE A 111 1.90 1.21 -5.05
N ASN A 112 1.76 0.06 -4.42
CA ASN A 112 2.54 -0.28 -3.23
C ASN A 112 4.06 -0.25 -3.47
N PHE A 113 4.49 -0.42 -4.72
CA PHE A 113 5.89 -0.31 -5.10
C PHE A 113 6.38 1.14 -4.97
N GLN A 114 5.68 2.10 -5.58
CA GLN A 114 6.00 3.53 -5.52
C GLN A 114 5.92 4.03 -4.08
N GLU A 115 4.91 3.61 -3.33
CA GLU A 115 4.77 3.99 -1.92
C GLU A 115 5.94 3.50 -1.06
N LYS A 116 6.41 2.26 -1.26
CA LYS A 116 7.60 1.74 -0.58
C LYS A 116 8.88 2.44 -1.02
N PHE A 117 9.00 2.76 -2.30
CA PHE A 117 10.15 3.49 -2.81
C PHE A 117 10.22 4.90 -2.20
N TRP A 118 9.11 5.62 -2.18
CA TRP A 118 8.97 6.91 -1.54
C TRP A 118 9.32 6.83 -0.05
N GLY A 119 8.69 5.93 0.70
CA GLY A 119 8.99 5.66 2.11
C GLY A 119 8.46 6.69 3.10
N TYR A 120 7.88 7.80 2.65
CA TYR A 120 7.40 8.92 3.47
C TYR A 120 5.88 9.08 3.37
N ARG A 121 5.14 7.97 3.32
CA ARG A 121 3.68 7.97 3.25
C ARG A 121 3.01 8.74 4.40
N TYR A 122 3.68 8.84 5.53
CA TYR A 122 3.22 9.63 6.68
C TYR A 122 3.26 11.14 6.43
N ILE A 123 4.05 11.62 5.46
CA ILE A 123 4.05 13.01 5.01
C ILE A 123 3.00 13.20 3.91
N MET A 124 3.05 12.33 2.88
CA MET A 124 2.17 12.41 1.73
C MET A 124 1.99 11.03 1.11
N LYS A 125 0.76 10.70 0.74
CA LYS A 125 0.45 9.48 -0.01
C LYS A 125 1.07 9.51 -1.40
N SER A 126 1.26 8.34 -2.02
CA SER A 126 1.58 8.26 -3.43
C SER A 126 0.45 8.86 -4.28
N PHE A 127 0.76 9.28 -5.51
CA PHE A 127 -0.23 9.92 -6.39
C PHE A 127 -1.48 9.04 -6.56
N GLN A 128 -1.32 7.77 -6.87
CA GLN A 128 -2.44 6.86 -7.10
C GLN A 128 -3.30 6.63 -5.85
N ASP A 129 -2.70 6.54 -4.63
CA ASP A 129 -3.45 6.46 -3.38
C ASP A 129 -4.18 7.77 -3.07
N GLN A 130 -3.56 8.91 -3.33
CA GLN A 130 -4.15 10.23 -3.10
C GLN A 130 -5.36 10.50 -3.99
N TYR A 131 -5.26 10.15 -5.27
CA TYR A 131 -6.30 10.38 -6.27
C TYR A 131 -7.19 9.16 -6.54
N LYS A 132 -7.16 8.15 -5.65
CA LYS A 132 -8.06 6.99 -5.67
C LYS A 132 -8.04 6.18 -6.97
N PHE A 133 -6.85 5.97 -7.54
CA PHE A 133 -6.67 5.09 -8.70
C PHE A 133 -6.92 3.61 -8.36
N GLY A 134 -6.89 3.26 -7.10
CA GLY A 134 -7.17 1.94 -6.55
C GLY A 134 -7.02 1.92 -5.04
N SER A 135 -7.07 0.75 -4.45
CA SER A 135 -6.89 0.51 -3.01
C SER A 135 -5.53 -0.11 -2.70
N SER A 136 -4.99 0.16 -1.50
CA SER A 136 -3.72 -0.42 -1.04
C SER A 136 -3.82 -1.89 -0.61
N ALA A 137 -5.04 -2.40 -0.41
CA ALA A 137 -5.32 -3.79 -0.10
C ALA A 137 -6.73 -4.15 -0.56
N ASP A 138 -6.94 -5.40 -0.96
CA ASP A 138 -8.23 -5.89 -1.45
C ASP A 138 -8.31 -7.42 -1.35
N LEU A 139 -9.52 -7.97 -1.45
CA LEU A 139 -9.78 -9.41 -1.40
C LEU A 139 -9.51 -10.05 -2.76
N GLY A 140 -8.63 -11.04 -2.81
CA GLY A 140 -8.32 -11.78 -4.04
C GLY A 140 -7.00 -12.53 -3.99
N LEU A 141 -6.37 -12.65 -5.15
CA LEU A 141 -5.15 -13.42 -5.38
C LEU A 141 -4.10 -12.58 -6.09
N SER A 142 -2.83 -12.82 -5.78
CA SER A 142 -1.72 -12.30 -6.58
C SER A 142 -0.61 -13.32 -6.73
N ALA A 143 0.12 -13.19 -7.83
CA ALA A 143 1.32 -13.95 -8.11
C ALA A 143 2.44 -12.99 -8.50
N SER A 144 3.65 -13.25 -8.02
CA SER A 144 4.84 -12.54 -8.48
C SER A 144 5.97 -13.52 -8.77
N TYR A 145 6.73 -13.23 -9.82
CA TYR A 145 7.84 -14.06 -10.25
C TYR A 145 9.09 -13.22 -10.54
N LYS A 146 10.22 -13.63 -9.95
CA LYS A 146 11.52 -13.00 -10.17
C LYS A 146 12.27 -13.76 -11.27
N PHE A 147 12.28 -13.25 -12.49
CA PHE A 147 12.98 -13.88 -13.63
C PHE A 147 14.49 -13.86 -13.45
N ALA A 148 15.02 -12.70 -13.10
CA ALA A 148 16.41 -12.46 -12.78
C ALA A 148 16.52 -11.44 -11.63
N ASP A 149 17.74 -11.12 -11.18
CA ASP A 149 17.93 -10.17 -10.09
C ASP A 149 17.49 -8.74 -10.43
N TRP A 150 17.45 -8.44 -11.71
CA TRP A 150 17.11 -7.11 -12.21
C TRP A 150 15.69 -7.02 -12.81
N ILE A 151 14.93 -8.13 -12.94
CA ILE A 151 13.57 -8.13 -13.50
C ILE A 151 12.62 -9.07 -12.76
N SER A 152 11.45 -8.55 -12.44
CA SER A 152 10.32 -9.31 -11.91
C SER A 152 9.01 -8.84 -12.54
N ALA A 153 8.01 -9.73 -12.53
CA ALA A 153 6.65 -9.37 -12.88
C ALA A 153 5.67 -9.85 -11.81
N ASP A 154 4.51 -9.22 -11.76
CA ASP A 154 3.41 -9.60 -10.90
C ASP A 154 2.07 -9.50 -11.63
N ALA A 155 1.13 -10.32 -11.19
CA ALA A 155 -0.26 -10.31 -11.63
C ALA A 155 -1.15 -10.34 -10.39
N ILE A 156 -2.31 -9.69 -10.48
CA ILE A 156 -3.31 -9.64 -9.42
C ILE A 156 -4.71 -9.73 -9.99
N ILE A 157 -5.59 -10.41 -9.27
CA ILE A 157 -7.03 -10.39 -9.44
C ILE A 157 -7.67 -10.17 -8.07
N VAL A 158 -8.47 -9.13 -7.93
CA VAL A 158 -9.15 -8.75 -6.70
C VAL A 158 -10.55 -8.22 -7.00
N ASN A 159 -11.38 -8.05 -5.97
CA ASN A 159 -12.73 -7.53 -6.14
C ASN A 159 -12.78 -6.10 -6.71
N GLY A 160 -11.86 -5.21 -6.30
CA GLY A 160 -11.76 -3.85 -6.84
C GLY A 160 -12.25 -2.74 -5.91
N GLU A 161 -13.09 -3.05 -4.91
CA GLU A 161 -13.65 -2.05 -3.99
C GLU A 161 -12.70 -1.66 -2.85
N GLY A 162 -11.68 -2.49 -2.61
CA GLY A 162 -10.71 -2.29 -1.55
C GLY A 162 -11.17 -2.77 -0.18
N TYR A 163 -10.22 -2.89 0.76
CA TYR A 163 -10.41 -3.49 2.08
C TYR A 163 -11.45 -2.78 2.97
N LYS A 164 -11.90 -1.58 2.64
CA LYS A 164 -12.93 -0.84 3.39
C LYS A 164 -14.35 -1.13 2.94
N ASN A 165 -14.53 -1.72 1.77
CA ASN A 165 -15.81 -2.02 1.14
C ASN A 165 -15.76 -3.41 0.51
N ILE A 166 -15.47 -4.42 1.32
CA ILE A 166 -15.29 -5.79 0.83
C ILE A 166 -16.61 -6.28 0.22
N GLN A 167 -16.55 -6.70 -1.04
CA GLN A 167 -17.61 -7.42 -1.75
C GLN A 167 -18.94 -6.64 -1.89
N VAL A 168 -18.88 -5.48 -2.56
CA VAL A 168 -20.05 -4.61 -2.81
C VAL A 168 -20.70 -4.91 -4.17
N ASN A 169 -19.94 -5.35 -5.17
CA ASN A 169 -20.42 -5.64 -6.53
C ASN A 169 -19.77 -6.90 -7.11
N ASP A 170 -20.14 -7.29 -8.33
CA ASP A 170 -19.70 -8.53 -8.99
C ASP A 170 -18.52 -8.34 -9.96
N GLY A 171 -17.98 -7.13 -10.09
CA GLY A 171 -16.83 -6.85 -10.95
C GLY A 171 -15.50 -7.28 -10.33
N PHE A 172 -14.50 -7.59 -11.17
CA PHE A 172 -13.14 -7.84 -10.75
C PHE A 172 -12.19 -6.75 -11.23
N ASN A 173 -11.12 -6.56 -10.47
CA ASN A 173 -9.98 -5.75 -10.86
C ASN A 173 -8.79 -6.66 -11.17
N TYR A 174 -8.27 -6.55 -12.39
CA TYR A 174 -7.09 -7.27 -12.88
C TYR A 174 -5.92 -6.30 -12.98
N GLY A 175 -4.74 -6.77 -12.66
CA GLY A 175 -3.54 -5.96 -12.81
C GLY A 175 -2.32 -6.79 -13.20
N LEU A 176 -1.46 -6.17 -13.99
CA LEU A 176 -0.15 -6.69 -14.39
C LEU A 176 0.91 -5.63 -14.14
N GLY A 177 2.02 -6.05 -13.56
CA GLY A 177 3.14 -5.17 -13.28
C GLY A 177 4.47 -5.78 -13.66
N VAL A 178 5.40 -4.94 -14.13
CA VAL A 178 6.79 -5.29 -14.38
C VAL A 178 7.69 -4.33 -13.63
N THR A 179 8.65 -4.86 -12.91
CA THR A 179 9.65 -4.09 -12.16
C THR A 179 11.04 -4.41 -12.65
N LEU A 180 11.80 -3.37 -12.97
CA LEU A 180 13.20 -3.45 -13.39
C LEU A 180 14.09 -2.75 -12.36
N THR A 181 15.20 -3.40 -12.00
CA THR A 181 16.25 -2.85 -11.13
C THR A 181 17.61 -3.04 -11.80
N PRO A 182 17.87 -2.31 -12.91
CA PRO A 182 19.04 -2.55 -13.77
C PRO A 182 20.36 -2.30 -13.05
N VAL A 183 20.38 -1.34 -12.12
CA VAL A 183 21.54 -1.05 -11.26
C VAL A 183 21.10 -0.73 -9.85
N LYS A 184 22.00 -0.84 -8.89
CA LYS A 184 21.69 -0.56 -7.46
C LYS A 184 21.10 0.85 -7.30
N GLY A 185 19.95 0.94 -6.65
CA GLY A 185 19.24 2.18 -6.36
C GLY A 185 18.33 2.66 -7.48
N PHE A 186 18.50 2.24 -8.73
CA PHE A 186 17.63 2.63 -9.84
C PHE A 186 16.52 1.61 -10.05
N GLN A 187 15.28 2.08 -10.13
CA GLN A 187 14.09 1.25 -10.25
C GLN A 187 13.13 1.83 -11.28
N ILE A 188 12.54 0.95 -12.08
CA ILE A 188 11.47 1.27 -13.02
C ILE A 188 10.31 0.33 -12.73
N ARG A 189 9.08 0.84 -12.73
CA ARG A 189 7.87 0.02 -12.67
C ARG A 189 6.89 0.46 -13.73
N LEU A 190 6.39 -0.53 -14.46
CA LEU A 190 5.27 -0.39 -15.38
C LEU A 190 4.09 -1.19 -14.81
N TYR A 191 2.90 -0.64 -14.88
CA TYR A 191 1.67 -1.29 -14.42
C TYR A 191 0.52 -0.97 -15.36
N GLY A 192 -0.30 -1.98 -15.63
CA GLY A 192 -1.58 -1.86 -16.32
C GLY A 192 -2.66 -2.59 -15.54
N GLY A 193 -3.84 -1.98 -15.42
CA GLY A 193 -4.98 -2.55 -14.71
C GLY A 193 -6.30 -2.34 -15.46
N LEU A 194 -7.22 -3.27 -15.25
CA LEU A 194 -8.58 -3.25 -15.74
C LEU A 194 -9.53 -3.49 -14.57
N ASN A 195 -10.42 -2.56 -14.29
CA ASN A 195 -11.49 -2.71 -13.33
C ASN A 195 -12.81 -2.87 -14.11
N GLU A 196 -13.44 -4.02 -13.96
CA GLU A 196 -14.71 -4.31 -14.63
C GLU A 196 -15.83 -3.41 -14.10
N ALA A 197 -16.68 -2.97 -15.02
CA ALA A 197 -17.91 -2.27 -14.65
C ALA A 197 -18.92 -3.28 -14.10
N ALA A 198 -19.36 -3.09 -12.88
CA ALA A 198 -20.36 -3.94 -12.24
C ALA A 198 -21.80 -3.56 -12.59
N GLU A 199 -22.01 -2.44 -13.27
CA GLU A 199 -23.31 -1.94 -13.66
C GLU A 199 -23.48 -1.93 -15.17
N ASP A 200 -24.66 -2.34 -15.66
CA ASP A 200 -25.01 -2.29 -17.09
C ASP A 200 -24.89 -0.88 -17.65
N GLY A 201 -24.28 -0.77 -18.83
CA GLY A 201 -24.08 0.49 -19.53
C GLY A 201 -22.87 1.31 -19.07
N LYS A 202 -22.20 0.95 -18.00
CA LYS A 202 -20.91 1.55 -17.62
C LYS A 202 -19.75 0.89 -18.37
N LYS A 203 -18.69 1.65 -18.58
CA LYS A 203 -17.45 1.15 -19.20
C LYS A 203 -16.46 0.69 -18.14
N ASN A 204 -15.69 -0.34 -18.49
CA ASN A 204 -14.56 -0.76 -17.67
C ASN A 204 -13.57 0.40 -17.47
N ILE A 205 -13.05 0.54 -16.26
CA ILE A 205 -12.00 1.51 -15.97
C ILE A 205 -10.65 0.84 -16.29
N VAL A 206 -9.87 1.50 -17.13
CA VAL A 206 -8.49 1.07 -17.45
C VAL A 206 -7.54 2.06 -16.81
N ASN A 207 -6.52 1.57 -16.15
CA ASN A 207 -5.46 2.40 -15.63
C ASN A 207 -4.08 1.92 -16.09
N MET A 208 -3.15 2.85 -16.23
CA MET A 208 -1.74 2.56 -16.44
C MET A 208 -0.87 3.52 -15.65
N ALA A 209 0.27 2.99 -15.22
CA ALA A 209 1.28 3.73 -14.49
C ALA A 209 2.67 3.38 -15.01
N ALA A 210 3.51 4.40 -15.13
CA ALA A 210 4.93 4.27 -15.36
C ALA A 210 5.66 5.06 -14.28
N PHE A 211 6.55 4.41 -13.56
CA PHE A 211 7.36 4.99 -12.51
C PHE A 211 8.82 4.73 -12.78
N MET A 212 9.67 5.71 -12.51
CA MET A 212 11.11 5.54 -12.39
C MET A 212 11.63 6.27 -11.16
N GLY A 213 12.66 5.71 -10.53
CA GLY A 213 13.24 6.35 -9.36
C GLY A 213 14.67 5.90 -9.09
N TYR A 214 15.40 6.79 -8.44
CA TYR A 214 16.75 6.53 -7.96
C TYR A 214 16.87 6.88 -6.48
N LYS A 215 17.36 5.93 -5.70
CA LYS A 215 17.48 6.05 -4.25
C LYS A 215 18.89 5.72 -3.79
N THR A 216 19.44 6.61 -2.99
CA THR A 216 20.72 6.46 -2.29
C THR A 216 20.51 6.61 -0.79
N GLU A 217 21.58 6.53 -0.02
CA GLU A 217 21.55 6.83 1.43
C GLU A 217 21.28 8.32 1.72
N LYS A 218 21.58 9.21 0.76
CA LYS A 218 21.51 10.65 0.96
C LYS A 218 20.27 11.30 0.37
N PHE A 219 19.71 10.74 -0.71
CA PHE A 219 18.54 11.30 -1.38
C PHE A 219 17.72 10.24 -2.08
N THR A 220 16.44 10.56 -2.28
CA THR A 220 15.49 9.79 -3.06
C THR A 220 14.84 10.71 -4.06
N VAL A 221 14.86 10.35 -5.34
CA VAL A 221 14.17 11.07 -6.42
C VAL A 221 13.39 10.06 -7.25
N GLY A 222 12.19 10.43 -7.67
CA GLY A 222 11.36 9.61 -8.54
C GLY A 222 10.39 10.47 -9.32
N ALA A 223 9.93 9.93 -10.43
CA ALA A 223 8.87 10.49 -11.24
C ALA A 223 7.90 9.39 -11.64
N GLU A 224 6.62 9.72 -11.72
CA GLU A 224 5.59 8.81 -12.19
C GLU A 224 4.63 9.51 -13.15
N TYR A 225 4.15 8.74 -14.11
CA TYR A 225 3.05 9.09 -14.99
C TYR A 225 1.91 8.11 -14.74
N ASN A 226 0.72 8.64 -14.51
CA ASN A 226 -0.46 7.84 -14.25
C ASN A 226 -1.58 8.31 -15.16
N HIS A 227 -2.31 7.37 -15.76
CA HIS A 227 -3.47 7.67 -16.56
C HIS A 227 -4.60 6.68 -16.29
N MET A 228 -5.81 7.19 -16.22
CA MET A 228 -7.02 6.39 -16.01
C MET A 228 -8.09 6.80 -17.01
N TRP A 229 -8.62 5.81 -17.73
CA TRP A 229 -9.71 6.00 -18.68
C TRP A 229 -11.03 5.56 -18.06
N ASN A 230 -12.09 6.21 -18.46
CA ASN A 230 -13.48 5.93 -18.06
C ASN A 230 -13.72 6.05 -16.54
N ALA A 231 -12.87 6.71 -15.80
CA ALA A 231 -13.15 7.09 -14.43
C ALA A 231 -14.14 8.26 -14.45
N SER A 232 -15.30 8.06 -13.90
CA SER A 232 -16.37 9.08 -13.74
C SER A 232 -16.36 9.63 -12.32
#